data_5d6643a970fb11e0a8cb896028624fd6
#
_entry.id   5d6643a970fb11e0a8cb896028624fd6
#
_cell.length_a   1.000
_cell.length_b   1.000
_cell.length_c   1.000
_cell.angle_alpha   90.00
_cell.angle_beta   90.00
_cell.angle_gamma   90.00
#
_symmetry.space_group_name_H-M   'P 1'
#
loop_
_entity.id
_entity.type
_entity.pdbx_description
1 polymer ?
#
loop_
_entity_poly.entity_id
_entity_poly.type
_entity_poly.pdbx_seq_one_letter_code
_entity_poly.pdbx_strand_id
1 'polypeptide(L)'
;MLKREDIDKIEKKALQHRKMNDLGIESPIGNKIFDIIENQYDSFLLLYPLKSKNIAGFTRKQGEFIQVFINTSFDKGFQNFACAHELYHLIQFQEKEIDSFIVCSNKDISETLDEENIHQEELKANYFAAAFLLPKEIVVERFKKIEELYYFEEDFILEIIKLQYQYEVPFKTILKRLKELEIINEIQYGKLKIYEDNIIEYCKMMDESVYNNIKTLESPDTRKYHTLNVPKTAADVYKNNIISFSKLESIINKYDKKITDFNINKPQIKPISIDFSSFGIGDDDDHDE
;
A
#
# COMPACT_ATOMS: atom_id res chain seq x y z
N MET A 1 1.65 8.21 24.04
CA MET A 1 2.75 7.20 24.02
C MET A 1 2.21 5.80 24.28
N LEU A 2 2.70 4.78 23.57
CA LEU A 2 2.31 3.40 23.83
C LEU A 2 2.91 2.90 25.17
N LYS A 3 2.15 2.06 25.86
CA LYS A 3 2.63 1.41 27.08
C LYS A 3 3.65 0.32 26.71
N ARG A 4 4.63 0.06 27.57
CA ARG A 4 5.67 -0.95 27.33
C ARG A 4 5.10 -2.34 27.03
N GLU A 5 4.05 -2.72 27.73
CA GLU A 5 3.33 -3.99 27.46
C GLU A 5 2.75 -4.08 26.05
N ASP A 6 2.24 -2.96 25.50
CA ASP A 6 1.72 -2.91 24.13
C ASP A 6 2.86 -3.00 23.13
N ILE A 7 3.96 -2.32 23.40
CA ILE A 7 5.20 -2.38 22.58
C ILE A 7 5.68 -3.83 22.48
N ASP A 8 5.85 -4.52 23.60
CA ASP A 8 6.33 -5.91 23.63
C ASP A 8 5.37 -6.87 22.87
N LYS A 9 4.06 -6.66 23.00
CA LYS A 9 3.07 -7.43 22.25
C LYS A 9 3.15 -7.19 20.76
N ILE A 10 3.34 -5.93 20.34
CA ILE A 10 3.42 -5.56 18.92
C ILE A 10 4.70 -6.08 18.28
N GLU A 11 5.86 -5.97 18.97
CA GLU A 11 7.13 -6.56 18.51
C GLU A 11 7.00 -8.08 18.28
N LYS A 12 6.41 -8.77 19.25
CA LYS A 12 6.17 -10.21 19.13
C LYS A 12 5.23 -10.53 17.97
N LYS A 13 4.15 -9.74 17.80
CA LYS A 13 3.20 -9.88 16.71
C LYS A 13 3.87 -9.67 15.35
N ALA A 14 4.67 -8.62 15.21
CA ALA A 14 5.40 -8.34 13.98
C ALA A 14 6.34 -9.49 13.60
N LEU A 15 7.12 -10.02 14.54
CA LEU A 15 7.98 -11.18 14.31
C LEU A 15 7.20 -12.46 13.98
N GLN A 16 6.05 -12.68 14.61
CA GLN A 16 5.18 -13.82 14.32
C GLN A 16 4.67 -13.75 12.87
N HIS A 17 4.18 -12.59 12.44
CA HIS A 17 3.67 -12.41 11.07
C HIS A 17 4.79 -12.45 10.03
N ARG A 18 6.02 -12.02 10.37
CA ARG A 18 7.19 -12.28 9.50
C ARG A 18 7.43 -13.77 9.31
N LYS A 19 7.42 -14.56 10.38
CA LYS A 19 7.60 -16.02 10.32
C LYS A 19 6.50 -16.71 9.53
N MET A 20 5.24 -16.30 9.71
CA MET A 20 4.08 -16.85 8.96
C MET A 20 4.20 -16.60 7.45
N ASN A 21 4.94 -15.58 7.04
CA ASN A 21 5.20 -15.23 5.64
C ASN A 21 6.57 -15.69 5.14
N ASP A 22 7.21 -16.65 5.81
CA ASP A 22 8.54 -17.18 5.48
C ASP A 22 9.63 -16.08 5.36
N LEU A 23 9.48 -15.00 6.13
CA LEU A 23 10.42 -13.89 6.16
C LEU A 23 11.38 -14.04 7.34
N GLY A 24 12.67 -14.16 7.03
CA GLY A 24 13.74 -14.05 8.01
C GLY A 24 13.82 -12.64 8.62
N ILE A 25 14.49 -12.54 9.77
CA ILE A 25 14.73 -11.25 10.44
C ILE A 25 15.49 -10.29 9.51
N GLU A 26 16.49 -10.78 8.80
CA GLU A 26 17.34 -9.99 7.90
C GLU A 26 16.72 -9.72 6.53
N SER A 27 15.58 -10.37 6.20
CA SER A 27 14.98 -10.25 4.88
C SER A 27 14.26 -8.91 4.72
N PRO A 28 14.68 -8.03 3.81
CA PRO A 28 13.91 -6.83 3.47
C PRO A 28 12.55 -7.23 2.89
N ILE A 29 11.52 -6.50 3.25
CA ILE A 29 10.16 -6.73 2.73
C ILE A 29 9.93 -5.88 1.49
N GLY A 30 10.12 -4.56 1.60
CA GLY A 30 9.89 -3.63 0.50
C GLY A 30 8.54 -3.87 -0.19
N ASN A 31 8.54 -3.91 -1.51
CA ASN A 31 7.33 -4.14 -2.30
C ASN A 31 6.65 -5.51 -2.08
N LYS A 32 7.32 -6.50 -1.47
CA LYS A 32 6.69 -7.79 -1.15
C LYS A 32 5.51 -7.64 -0.19
N ILE A 33 5.41 -6.51 0.51
CA ILE A 33 4.28 -6.23 1.41
C ILE A 33 2.93 -6.29 0.69
N PHE A 34 2.87 -5.88 -0.58
CA PHE A 34 1.65 -5.93 -1.38
C PHE A 34 1.23 -7.37 -1.68
N ASP A 35 2.20 -8.23 -2.06
CA ASP A 35 1.96 -9.66 -2.30
C ASP A 35 1.53 -10.38 -1.01
N ILE A 36 2.08 -9.97 0.13
CA ILE A 36 1.72 -10.54 1.44
C ILE A 36 0.24 -10.25 1.74
N ILE A 37 -0.21 -9.00 1.61
CA ILE A 37 -1.60 -8.63 1.82
C ILE A 37 -2.54 -9.42 0.91
N GLU A 38 -2.19 -9.51 -0.37
CA GLU A 38 -3.02 -10.17 -1.37
C GLU A 38 -3.11 -11.68 -1.17
N ASN A 39 -1.97 -12.36 -0.99
CA ASN A 39 -1.90 -13.81 -1.09
C ASN A 39 -1.94 -14.52 0.27
N GLN A 40 -1.48 -13.88 1.35
CA GLN A 40 -1.41 -14.51 2.66
C GLN A 40 -2.59 -14.17 3.56
N TYR A 41 -3.26 -13.05 3.29
CA TYR A 41 -4.38 -12.58 4.10
C TYR A 41 -5.72 -12.60 3.34
N ASP A 42 -5.76 -13.17 2.13
CA ASP A 42 -6.95 -13.32 1.29
C ASP A 42 -7.78 -12.03 1.21
N SER A 43 -7.08 -10.93 0.98
CA SER A 43 -7.68 -9.61 0.95
C SER A 43 -7.60 -8.97 -0.43
N PHE A 44 -8.52 -8.06 -0.70
CA PHE A 44 -8.52 -7.30 -1.96
C PHE A 44 -7.63 -6.07 -1.85
N LEU A 45 -6.53 -6.05 -2.58
CA LEU A 45 -5.64 -4.92 -2.65
C LEU A 45 -6.03 -3.99 -3.80
N LEU A 46 -6.19 -2.71 -3.52
CA LEU A 46 -6.40 -1.65 -4.50
C LEU A 46 -5.30 -0.59 -4.39
N LEU A 47 -4.50 -0.46 -5.42
CA LEU A 47 -3.50 0.60 -5.57
C LEU A 47 -4.03 1.63 -6.56
N TYR A 48 -4.14 2.89 -6.16
CA TYR A 48 -4.63 3.94 -7.04
C TYR A 48 -4.11 5.32 -6.62
N PRO A 49 -3.61 6.16 -7.55
CA PRO A 49 -3.16 7.51 -7.23
C PRO A 49 -4.35 8.46 -7.04
N LEU A 50 -4.55 8.92 -5.82
CA LEU A 50 -5.51 9.99 -5.53
C LEU A 50 -4.88 11.36 -5.78
N LYS A 51 -5.69 12.34 -6.18
CA LYS A 51 -5.25 13.74 -6.26
C LYS A 51 -4.96 14.33 -4.87
N SER A 52 -5.73 13.90 -3.87
CA SER A 52 -5.53 14.32 -2.48
C SER A 52 -4.49 13.45 -1.80
N LYS A 53 -3.58 14.08 -1.07
CA LYS A 53 -2.62 13.42 -0.18
C LYS A 53 -3.10 13.37 1.28
N ASN A 54 -4.39 13.63 1.55
CA ASN A 54 -4.93 13.51 2.90
C ASN A 54 -5.16 12.06 3.33
N ILE A 55 -5.37 11.16 2.37
CA ILE A 55 -5.60 9.74 2.63
C ILE A 55 -4.39 8.97 2.12
N ALA A 56 -3.73 8.24 3.00
CA ALA A 56 -2.60 7.35 2.69
C ALA A 56 -3.09 5.96 2.30
N GLY A 57 -4.04 5.43 3.05
CA GLY A 57 -4.64 4.13 2.83
C GLY A 57 -5.95 3.98 3.61
N PHE A 58 -6.57 2.83 3.46
CA PHE A 58 -7.65 2.38 4.34
C PHE A 58 -7.81 0.86 4.27
N THR A 59 -8.27 0.28 5.35
CA THR A 59 -8.72 -1.11 5.41
C THR A 59 -10.21 -1.15 5.74
N ARG A 60 -10.97 -1.89 4.95
CA ARG A 60 -12.41 -2.09 5.11
C ARG A 60 -12.73 -3.58 5.19
N LYS A 61 -13.54 -3.97 6.17
CA LYS A 61 -14.16 -5.30 6.26
C LYS A 61 -15.67 -5.20 6.15
N GLN A 62 -16.25 -6.07 5.34
CA GLN A 62 -17.69 -6.24 5.21
C GLN A 62 -18.00 -7.73 5.04
N GLY A 63 -18.50 -8.39 6.08
CA GLY A 63 -18.60 -9.84 6.15
C GLY A 63 -17.24 -10.51 6.02
N GLU A 64 -17.10 -11.43 5.09
CA GLU A 64 -15.81 -12.08 4.78
C GLU A 64 -14.92 -11.26 3.84
N PHE A 65 -15.45 -10.19 3.26
CA PHE A 65 -14.73 -9.37 2.30
C PHE A 65 -13.86 -8.33 3.01
N ILE A 66 -12.54 -8.40 2.83
CA ILE A 66 -11.60 -7.41 3.33
C ILE A 66 -10.93 -6.72 2.14
N GLN A 67 -10.93 -5.41 2.16
CA GLN A 67 -10.30 -4.56 1.15
C GLN A 67 -9.26 -3.66 1.79
N VAL A 68 -8.07 -3.64 1.20
CA VAL A 68 -6.99 -2.71 1.53
C VAL A 68 -6.77 -1.78 0.35
N PHE A 69 -6.78 -0.50 0.61
CA PHE A 69 -6.48 0.55 -0.37
C PHE A 69 -5.20 1.28 0.01
N ILE A 70 -4.33 1.52 -0.97
CA ILE A 70 -3.13 2.35 -0.82
C ILE A 70 -3.10 3.44 -1.89
N ASN A 71 -2.86 4.66 -1.46
CA ASN A 71 -2.73 5.82 -2.32
C ASN A 71 -1.34 5.88 -2.95
N THR A 72 -1.25 5.57 -4.23
CA THR A 72 0.03 5.53 -4.97
C THR A 72 0.51 6.90 -5.48
N SER A 73 -0.11 8.00 -5.06
CA SER A 73 0.43 9.35 -5.30
C SER A 73 1.60 9.72 -4.37
N PHE A 74 1.83 8.93 -3.33
CA PHE A 74 2.98 9.05 -2.44
C PHE A 74 4.23 8.39 -3.02
N ASP A 75 5.39 8.67 -2.42
CA ASP A 75 6.63 7.98 -2.72
C ASP A 75 6.57 6.49 -2.37
N LYS A 76 7.46 5.72 -2.99
CA LYS A 76 7.48 4.27 -2.87
C LYS A 76 7.71 3.80 -1.42
N GLY A 77 8.63 4.43 -0.71
CA GLY A 77 8.92 4.09 0.69
C GLY A 77 7.71 4.30 1.59
N PHE A 78 7.00 5.41 1.39
CA PHE A 78 5.79 5.72 2.13
C PHE A 78 4.64 4.74 1.79
N GLN A 79 4.50 4.34 0.52
CA GLN A 79 3.51 3.32 0.14
C GLN A 79 3.77 1.98 0.84
N ASN A 80 5.03 1.54 0.93
CA ASN A 80 5.40 0.31 1.65
C ASN A 80 5.05 0.42 3.14
N PHE A 81 5.33 1.57 3.75
CA PHE A 81 4.99 1.82 5.15
C PHE A 81 3.47 1.85 5.37
N ALA A 82 2.73 2.58 4.54
CA ALA A 82 1.28 2.64 4.60
C ALA A 82 0.65 1.25 4.43
N CYS A 83 1.19 0.43 3.52
CA CYS A 83 0.72 -0.93 3.32
C CYS A 83 0.97 -1.82 4.55
N ALA A 84 2.12 -1.69 5.21
CA ALA A 84 2.40 -2.40 6.47
C ALA A 84 1.53 -1.90 7.64
N HIS A 85 1.18 -0.62 7.64
CA HIS A 85 0.23 -0.04 8.59
C HIS A 85 -1.17 -0.64 8.40
N GLU A 86 -1.66 -0.70 7.17
CA GLU A 86 -2.95 -1.31 6.84
C GLU A 86 -2.97 -2.83 7.13
N LEU A 87 -1.83 -3.51 7.02
CA LEU A 87 -1.70 -4.91 7.42
C LEU A 87 -2.04 -5.11 8.91
N TYR A 88 -1.67 -4.18 9.80
CA TYR A 88 -2.06 -4.26 11.20
C TYR A 88 -3.58 -4.26 11.37
N HIS A 89 -4.29 -3.35 10.70
CA HIS A 89 -5.75 -3.28 10.76
C HIS A 89 -6.41 -4.51 10.15
N LEU A 90 -5.87 -5.02 9.05
CA LEU A 90 -6.33 -6.26 8.41
C LEU A 90 -6.24 -7.44 9.39
N ILE A 91 -5.10 -7.60 10.08
CA ILE A 91 -4.91 -8.63 11.09
C ILE A 91 -5.94 -8.48 12.23
N GLN A 92 -6.18 -7.24 12.70
CA GLN A 92 -7.18 -6.99 13.74
C GLN A 92 -8.59 -7.36 13.29
N PHE A 93 -8.94 -7.14 12.03
CA PHE A 93 -10.25 -7.51 11.49
C PHE A 93 -10.43 -9.01 11.36
N GLN A 94 -9.37 -9.75 11.04
CA GLN A 94 -9.40 -11.21 11.03
C GLN A 94 -9.56 -11.80 12.43
N GLU A 95 -8.86 -11.21 13.43
CA GLU A 95 -8.91 -11.68 14.81
C GLU A 95 -10.24 -11.38 15.53
N LYS A 96 -10.89 -10.26 15.21
CA LYS A 96 -12.06 -9.76 15.96
C LYS A 96 -13.41 -10.05 15.30
N GLU A 97 -13.46 -10.54 14.07
CA GLU A 97 -14.70 -10.81 13.31
C GLU A 97 -15.71 -9.64 13.27
N ILE A 98 -15.25 -8.41 13.35
CA ILE A 98 -16.11 -7.22 13.37
C ILE A 98 -16.06 -6.53 12.03
N ASP A 99 -17.23 -6.20 11.46
CA ASP A 99 -17.32 -5.31 10.31
C ASP A 99 -16.89 -3.90 10.71
N SER A 100 -15.93 -3.35 10.01
CA SER A 100 -15.40 -2.04 10.32
C SER A 100 -14.78 -1.38 9.08
N PHE A 101 -14.60 -0.06 9.18
CA PHE A 101 -13.92 0.75 8.20
C PHE A 101 -12.96 1.70 8.92
N ILE A 102 -11.68 1.55 8.64
CA ILE A 102 -10.62 2.39 9.21
C ILE A 102 -9.97 3.14 8.06
N VAL A 103 -9.92 4.46 8.15
CA VAL A 103 -9.23 5.33 7.21
C VAL A 103 -7.96 5.84 7.87
N CYS A 104 -6.84 5.53 7.27
CA CYS A 104 -5.57 6.09 7.66
C CYS A 104 -5.32 7.40 6.91
N SER A 105 -5.24 8.50 7.61
CA SER A 105 -4.85 9.78 7.02
C SER A 105 -3.33 9.85 6.87
N ASN A 106 -2.86 10.73 5.96
CA ASN A 106 -1.44 11.03 5.89
C ASN A 106 -0.90 11.60 7.20
N LYS A 107 -1.73 12.34 7.95
CA LYS A 107 -1.36 12.86 9.26
C LYS A 107 -1.11 11.76 10.28
N ASP A 108 -1.93 10.71 10.30
CA ASP A 108 -1.77 9.59 11.22
C ASP A 108 -0.43 8.86 11.01
N ILE A 109 0.07 8.82 9.77
CA ILE A 109 1.37 8.22 9.44
C ILE A 109 2.52 9.21 9.64
N SER A 110 2.37 10.47 9.21
CA SER A 110 3.46 11.44 9.13
C SER A 110 3.68 12.26 10.39
N GLU A 111 2.62 12.58 11.14
CA GLU A 111 2.70 13.45 12.31
C GLU A 111 2.81 12.64 13.60
N THR A 112 3.93 12.81 14.27
CA THR A 112 4.22 12.18 15.58
C THR A 112 4.05 13.11 16.76
N LEU A 113 3.58 14.35 16.54
CA LEU A 113 3.68 15.42 17.53
C LEU A 113 2.37 15.85 18.17
N ASP A 114 1.21 15.49 17.61
CA ASP A 114 -0.09 15.69 18.26
C ASP A 114 -0.65 14.37 18.78
N GLU A 115 0.05 13.78 19.76
CA GLU A 115 -0.34 12.52 20.43
C GLU A 115 -1.74 12.58 21.05
N GLU A 116 -2.29 13.76 21.30
CA GLU A 116 -3.63 13.93 21.90
C GLU A 116 -4.78 13.59 20.95
N ASN A 117 -4.57 13.64 19.63
CA ASN A 117 -5.61 13.44 18.62
C ASN A 117 -5.48 12.13 17.82
N ILE A 118 -4.39 11.37 17.99
CA ILE A 118 -4.22 10.09 17.30
C ILE A 118 -4.85 8.98 18.13
N HIS A 119 -5.77 8.24 17.51
CA HIS A 119 -6.38 7.08 18.15
C HIS A 119 -5.30 6.05 18.55
N GLN A 120 -5.41 5.41 19.73
CA GLN A 120 -4.40 4.45 20.23
C GLN A 120 -4.12 3.30 19.26
N GLU A 121 -5.11 2.87 18.50
CA GLU A 121 -4.94 1.80 17.49
C GLU A 121 -4.07 2.27 16.32
N GLU A 122 -4.13 3.55 15.94
CA GLU A 122 -3.27 4.13 14.89
C GLU A 122 -1.79 4.18 15.35
N LEU A 123 -1.56 4.51 16.63
CA LEU A 123 -0.22 4.43 17.21
C LEU A 123 0.33 3.00 17.19
N LYS A 124 -0.52 2.02 17.49
CA LYS A 124 -0.13 0.59 17.42
C LYS A 124 0.13 0.16 15.99
N ALA A 125 -0.69 0.59 15.05
CA ALA A 125 -0.50 0.29 13.62
C ALA A 125 0.81 0.87 13.07
N ASN A 126 1.13 2.13 13.43
CA ASN A 126 2.41 2.76 13.08
C ASN A 126 3.60 2.01 13.68
N TYR A 127 3.52 1.64 14.96
CA TYR A 127 4.57 0.89 15.62
C TYR A 127 4.75 -0.51 15.00
N PHE A 128 3.64 -1.20 14.72
CA PHE A 128 3.67 -2.50 14.04
C PHE A 128 4.32 -2.40 12.67
N ALA A 129 3.93 -1.41 11.86
CA ALA A 129 4.52 -1.19 10.54
C ALA A 129 6.03 -1.02 10.61
N ALA A 130 6.51 -0.17 11.53
CA ALA A 130 7.94 0.01 11.76
C ALA A 130 8.63 -1.28 12.22
N ALA A 131 8.06 -2.03 13.17
CA ALA A 131 8.62 -3.27 13.68
C ALA A 131 8.59 -4.41 12.63
N PHE A 132 7.54 -4.46 11.81
CA PHE A 132 7.39 -5.46 10.75
C PHE A 132 8.39 -5.23 9.61
N LEU A 133 8.56 -3.98 9.17
CA LEU A 133 9.50 -3.62 8.11
C LEU A 133 10.96 -3.60 8.58
N LEU A 134 11.21 -3.12 9.81
CA LEU A 134 12.53 -2.95 10.43
C LEU A 134 12.60 -3.68 11.79
N PRO A 135 12.87 -4.99 11.81
CA PRO A 135 12.98 -5.75 13.03
C PRO A 135 14.02 -5.15 13.99
N LYS A 136 13.69 -5.15 15.29
CA LYS A 136 14.52 -4.57 16.35
C LYS A 136 15.95 -5.10 16.33
N GLU A 137 16.10 -6.39 16.15
CA GLU A 137 17.39 -7.09 16.20
C GLU A 137 18.36 -6.51 15.16
N ILE A 138 17.88 -6.29 13.94
CA ILE A 138 18.69 -5.72 12.85
C ILE A 138 19.08 -4.28 13.14
N VAL A 139 18.12 -3.46 13.58
CA VAL A 139 18.38 -2.05 13.85
C VAL A 139 19.40 -1.93 15.00
N VAL A 140 19.21 -2.68 16.09
CA VAL A 140 20.11 -2.66 17.23
C VAL A 140 21.52 -3.15 16.86
N GLU A 141 21.63 -4.24 16.10
CA GLU A 141 22.94 -4.76 15.66
C GLU A 141 23.70 -3.76 14.80
N ARG A 142 23.02 -3.13 13.84
CA ARG A 142 23.63 -2.15 12.93
C ARG A 142 24.19 -0.95 13.68
N PHE A 143 23.41 -0.39 14.59
CA PHE A 143 23.79 0.84 15.30
C PHE A 143 24.73 0.60 16.49
N LYS A 144 24.74 -0.58 17.12
CA LYS A 144 25.79 -0.95 18.10
C LYS A 144 27.18 -0.95 17.48
N LYS A 145 27.32 -1.43 16.26
CA LYS A 145 28.61 -1.42 15.56
C LYS A 145 29.15 0.00 15.34
N ILE A 146 28.25 0.98 15.16
CA ILE A 146 28.65 2.37 14.98
C ILE A 146 29.09 3.00 16.31
N GLU A 147 28.39 2.70 17.42
CA GLU A 147 28.77 3.16 18.77
C GLU A 147 30.18 2.68 19.18
N GLU A 148 30.54 1.47 18.77
CA GLU A 148 31.87 0.88 19.08
C GLU A 148 33.00 1.49 18.23
N LEU A 149 32.69 2.13 17.06
CA LEU A 149 33.66 2.58 16.08
C LEU A 149 34.01 4.09 16.12
N TYR A 150 33.66 4.82 17.17
CA TYR A 150 33.87 6.29 17.26
C TYR A 150 33.10 7.14 16.28
N TYR A 151 32.09 7.69 16.76
CA TYR A 151 31.06 8.58 16.29
C TYR A 151 31.48 9.73 15.38
N PHE A 152 31.09 9.68 14.12
CA PHE A 152 30.79 10.86 13.35
C PHE A 152 29.31 10.86 12.98
N GLU A 153 28.63 12.02 13.07
CA GLU A 153 27.24 12.22 12.66
C GLU A 153 27.00 11.71 11.22
N GLU A 154 28.00 11.85 10.36
CA GLU A 154 28.04 11.38 8.99
C GLU A 154 27.90 9.85 8.87
N ASP A 155 28.54 9.07 9.74
CA ASP A 155 28.46 7.61 9.74
C ASP A 155 27.04 7.14 10.11
N PHE A 156 26.40 7.86 11.02
CA PHE A 156 25.00 7.60 11.41
C PHE A 156 24.04 7.84 10.26
N ILE A 157 24.17 8.97 9.58
CA ILE A 157 23.34 9.33 8.42
C ILE A 157 23.55 8.32 7.31
N LEU A 158 24.79 7.93 7.03
CA LEU A 158 25.10 6.93 6.03
C LEU A 158 24.43 5.58 6.33
N GLU A 159 24.43 5.13 7.60
CA GLU A 159 23.79 3.87 7.96
C GLU A 159 22.25 3.98 7.87
N ILE A 160 21.66 5.12 8.24
CA ILE A 160 20.25 5.37 8.05
C ILE A 160 19.88 5.30 6.55
N ILE A 161 20.67 5.92 5.67
CA ILE A 161 20.48 5.87 4.22
C ILE A 161 20.58 4.43 3.69
N LYS A 162 21.56 3.66 4.16
CA LYS A 162 21.70 2.24 3.78
C LYS A 162 20.49 1.42 4.19
N LEU A 163 19.97 1.62 5.41
CA LEU A 163 18.74 0.97 5.87
C LEU A 163 17.53 1.40 5.06
N GLN A 164 17.39 2.71 4.76
CA GLN A 164 16.31 3.24 3.94
C GLN A 164 16.27 2.55 2.57
N TYR A 165 17.41 2.48 1.90
CA TYR A 165 17.55 1.82 0.63
C TYR A 165 17.31 0.31 0.70
N GLN A 166 17.91 -0.36 1.68
CA GLN A 166 17.86 -1.81 1.83
C GLN A 166 16.46 -2.30 2.18
N TYR A 167 15.75 -1.61 3.06
CA TYR A 167 14.43 -2.00 3.55
C TYR A 167 13.27 -1.30 2.84
N GLU A 168 13.57 -0.39 1.93
CA GLU A 168 12.61 0.41 1.16
C GLU A 168 11.55 1.10 2.03
N VAL A 169 12.03 1.78 3.09
CA VAL A 169 11.19 2.53 4.04
C VAL A 169 11.56 4.01 4.05
N PRO A 170 10.66 4.93 4.46
CA PRO A 170 10.99 6.35 4.57
C PRO A 170 12.11 6.61 5.58
N PHE A 171 12.95 7.61 5.31
CA PHE A 171 14.00 8.08 6.24
C PHE A 171 13.44 8.37 7.64
N LYS A 172 12.31 9.06 7.71
CA LYS A 172 11.59 9.36 8.95
C LYS A 172 11.21 8.12 9.75
N THR A 173 10.82 7.03 9.08
CA THR A 173 10.48 5.76 9.75
C THR A 173 11.67 5.20 10.49
N ILE A 174 12.87 5.25 9.90
CA ILE A 174 14.09 4.78 10.54
C ILE A 174 14.45 5.65 11.74
N LEU A 175 14.41 6.98 11.59
CA LEU A 175 14.67 7.91 12.70
C LEU A 175 13.73 7.65 13.88
N LYS A 176 12.44 7.48 13.59
CA LYS A 176 11.44 7.18 14.63
C LYS A 176 11.73 5.85 15.29
N ARG A 177 12.07 4.82 14.50
CA ARG A 177 12.42 3.49 15.02
C ARG A 177 13.64 3.51 15.93
N LEU A 178 14.70 4.28 15.56
CA LEU A 178 15.88 4.46 16.39
C LEU A 178 15.55 5.11 17.75
N LYS A 179 14.67 6.11 17.74
CA LYS A 179 14.17 6.76 18.96
C LYS A 179 13.33 5.81 19.82
N GLU A 180 12.39 5.07 19.20
CA GLU A 180 11.53 4.08 19.87
C GLU A 180 12.35 2.93 20.52
N LEU A 181 13.47 2.58 19.91
CA LEU A 181 14.41 1.58 20.44
C LEU A 181 15.46 2.15 21.40
N GLU A 182 15.33 3.44 21.76
CA GLU A 182 16.25 4.16 22.67
C GLU A 182 17.72 4.15 22.19
N ILE A 183 17.95 3.97 20.88
CA ILE A 183 19.28 4.04 20.25
C ILE A 183 19.72 5.50 20.12
N ILE A 184 18.79 6.40 19.85
CA ILE A 184 19.02 7.84 19.84
C ILE A 184 18.06 8.53 20.81
N ASN A 185 18.55 9.59 21.44
CA ASN A 185 17.72 10.45 22.30
C ASN A 185 17.03 11.56 21.50
N GLU A 186 16.18 12.37 22.18
CA GLU A 186 15.40 13.46 21.56
C GLU A 186 16.28 14.50 20.87
N ILE A 187 17.43 14.82 21.46
CA ILE A 187 18.37 15.82 20.92
C ILE A 187 18.98 15.30 19.61
N GLN A 188 19.41 14.04 19.62
CA GLN A 188 19.98 13.37 18.44
C GLN A 188 18.92 13.22 17.34
N TYR A 189 17.69 12.84 17.72
CA TYR A 189 16.55 12.78 16.78
C TYR A 189 16.32 14.14 16.10
N GLY A 190 16.30 15.24 16.87
CA GLY A 190 16.14 16.58 16.32
C GLY A 190 17.24 16.99 15.34
N LYS A 191 18.50 16.65 15.64
CA LYS A 191 19.64 16.89 14.75
C LYS A 191 19.54 16.12 13.45
N LEU A 192 19.25 14.82 13.52
CA LEU A 192 19.18 13.96 12.36
C LEU A 192 17.95 14.26 11.48
N LYS A 193 16.86 14.77 12.07
CA LYS A 193 15.65 15.14 11.34
C LYS A 193 15.88 16.22 10.29
N ILE A 194 16.88 17.09 10.46
CA ILE A 194 17.22 18.16 9.51
C ILE A 194 17.56 17.59 8.12
N TYR A 195 18.06 16.36 8.05
CA TYR A 195 18.41 15.70 6.81
C TYR A 195 17.21 15.13 6.05
N GLU A 196 16.05 14.98 6.68
CA GLU A 196 14.85 14.41 6.05
C GLU A 196 14.45 15.17 4.78
N ASP A 197 14.41 16.51 4.86
CA ASP A 197 13.98 17.35 3.74
C ASP A 197 15.02 17.44 2.60
N ASN A 198 16.28 17.11 2.88
CA ASN A 198 17.41 17.28 1.96
C ASN A 198 18.14 15.97 1.66
N ILE A 199 17.55 14.82 2.00
CA ILE A 199 18.22 13.52 1.91
C ILE A 199 18.70 13.21 0.49
N ILE A 200 17.90 13.56 -0.53
CA ILE A 200 18.24 13.33 -1.94
C ILE A 200 19.51 14.14 -2.34
N GLU A 201 19.57 15.41 -1.95
CA GLU A 201 20.73 16.26 -2.24
C GLU A 201 21.97 15.80 -1.47
N TYR A 202 21.79 15.35 -0.23
CA TYR A 202 22.89 14.78 0.56
C TYR A 202 23.45 13.50 -0.10
N CYS A 203 22.60 12.59 -0.54
CA CYS A 203 23.01 11.37 -1.24
C CYS A 203 23.75 11.67 -2.57
N LYS A 204 23.36 12.73 -3.27
CA LYS A 204 24.01 13.16 -4.51
C LYS A 204 25.47 13.58 -4.30
N MET A 205 25.80 14.15 -3.13
CA MET A 205 27.16 14.51 -2.76
C MET A 205 28.02 13.31 -2.35
N MET A 206 27.38 12.17 -2.01
CA MET A 206 28.07 10.97 -1.54
C MET A 206 28.47 10.04 -2.68
N ASP A 207 27.46 9.45 -3.34
CA ASP A 207 27.66 8.44 -4.37
C ASP A 207 26.48 8.41 -5.35
N GLU A 208 26.76 8.29 -6.64
CA GLU A 208 25.73 8.28 -7.70
C GLU A 208 24.76 7.07 -7.58
N SER A 209 25.25 5.92 -7.18
CA SER A 209 24.43 4.73 -7.00
C SER A 209 23.47 4.90 -5.82
N VAL A 210 23.96 5.41 -4.69
CA VAL A 210 23.13 5.72 -3.52
C VAL A 210 22.08 6.77 -3.88
N TYR A 211 22.48 7.83 -4.58
CA TYR A 211 21.58 8.86 -5.06
C TYR A 211 20.44 8.32 -5.92
N ASN A 212 20.74 7.49 -6.93
CA ASN A 212 19.74 6.93 -7.82
C ASN A 212 18.75 6.03 -7.10
N ASN A 213 19.23 5.26 -6.13
CA ASN A 213 18.39 4.36 -5.33
C ASN A 213 17.44 5.14 -4.40
N ILE A 214 17.96 6.13 -3.68
CA ILE A 214 17.15 6.97 -2.79
C ILE A 214 16.18 7.83 -3.59
N LYS A 215 16.60 8.41 -4.70
CA LYS A 215 15.72 9.16 -5.61
C LYS A 215 14.55 8.32 -6.10
N THR A 216 14.78 7.05 -6.43
CA THR A 216 13.72 6.13 -6.85
C THR A 216 12.76 5.84 -5.70
N LEU A 217 13.27 5.63 -4.49
CA LEU A 217 12.47 5.35 -3.31
C LEU A 217 11.62 6.55 -2.86
N GLU A 218 12.17 7.75 -2.94
CA GLU A 218 11.51 9.03 -2.60
C GLU A 218 10.65 9.60 -3.74
N SER A 219 10.54 8.88 -4.86
CA SER A 219 9.71 9.29 -5.98
C SER A 219 8.34 8.59 -5.93
N PRO A 220 7.25 9.28 -6.34
CA PRO A 220 5.95 8.66 -6.47
C PRO A 220 5.98 7.49 -7.46
N ASP A 221 5.38 6.38 -7.07
CA ASP A 221 5.15 5.23 -7.95
C ASP A 221 3.64 5.14 -8.22
N THR A 222 3.16 5.93 -9.16
CA THR A 222 1.73 6.15 -9.47
C THR A 222 1.09 4.97 -10.19
N ARG A 223 1.36 3.75 -9.75
CA ARG A 223 0.78 2.53 -10.32
C ARG A 223 -0.70 2.41 -9.98
N LYS A 224 -1.42 1.74 -10.88
CA LYS A 224 -2.79 1.30 -10.67
C LYS A 224 -2.82 -0.21 -10.67
N TYR A 225 -3.34 -0.79 -9.62
CA TYR A 225 -3.43 -2.25 -9.48
C TYR A 225 -4.68 -2.61 -8.69
N HIS A 226 -5.22 -3.77 -8.97
CA HIS A 226 -6.36 -4.32 -8.27
C HIS A 226 -6.26 -5.84 -8.19
N THR A 227 -6.34 -6.41 -6.99
CA THR A 227 -6.25 -7.86 -6.72
C THR A 227 -7.29 -8.66 -7.48
N LEU A 228 -8.54 -8.21 -7.41
CA LEU A 228 -9.50 -8.73 -8.37
C LEU A 228 -8.94 -8.32 -9.72
N ASN A 229 -8.43 -9.26 -10.43
CA ASN A 229 -8.19 -9.08 -11.84
C ASN A 229 -9.56 -8.81 -12.49
N VAL A 230 -10.20 -7.68 -12.05
CA VAL A 230 -11.54 -7.30 -12.50
C VAL A 230 -11.63 -7.40 -14.01
N PRO A 231 -10.61 -6.99 -14.78
CA PRO A 231 -10.60 -7.23 -16.21
C PRO A 231 -10.67 -8.71 -16.56
N LYS A 232 -9.90 -9.58 -15.90
CA LYS A 232 -9.92 -11.03 -16.15
C LYS A 232 -11.25 -11.63 -15.73
N THR A 233 -11.71 -11.31 -14.52
CA THR A 233 -13.01 -11.77 -14.02
C THR A 233 -14.15 -11.33 -14.93
N ALA A 234 -14.14 -10.06 -15.37
CA ALA A 234 -15.15 -9.55 -16.32
C ALA A 234 -15.09 -10.28 -17.66
N ALA A 235 -13.86 -10.61 -18.14
CA ALA A 235 -13.68 -11.39 -19.36
C ALA A 235 -14.24 -12.83 -19.20
N ASP A 236 -14.03 -13.46 -18.06
CA ASP A 236 -14.53 -14.82 -17.77
C ASP A 236 -16.07 -14.80 -17.61
N VAL A 237 -16.62 -13.82 -16.94
CA VAL A 237 -18.07 -13.62 -16.80
C VAL A 237 -18.73 -13.35 -18.16
N TYR A 238 -18.07 -12.58 -19.04
CA TYR A 238 -18.52 -12.39 -20.42
C TYR A 238 -18.48 -13.69 -21.23
N LYS A 239 -17.38 -14.47 -21.17
CA LYS A 239 -17.26 -15.76 -21.84
C LYS A 239 -18.36 -16.75 -21.41
N ASN A 240 -18.82 -16.61 -20.17
CA ASN A 240 -19.95 -17.37 -19.63
C ASN A 240 -21.33 -16.75 -19.93
N ASN A 241 -21.40 -15.74 -20.81
CA ASN A 241 -22.63 -15.05 -21.21
C ASN A 241 -23.43 -14.39 -20.07
N ILE A 242 -22.78 -14.02 -18.97
CA ILE A 242 -23.44 -13.39 -17.81
C ILE A 242 -23.54 -11.86 -17.99
N ILE A 243 -22.58 -11.25 -18.70
CA ILE A 243 -22.61 -9.82 -19.00
C ILE A 243 -22.50 -9.58 -20.51
N SER A 244 -23.00 -8.43 -20.97
CA SER A 244 -22.92 -8.01 -22.37
C SER A 244 -21.49 -7.56 -22.74
N PHE A 245 -21.18 -7.56 -24.04
CA PHE A 245 -19.91 -7.03 -24.54
C PHE A 245 -19.70 -5.56 -24.17
N SER A 246 -20.74 -4.71 -24.26
CA SER A 246 -20.64 -3.31 -23.86
C SER A 246 -20.33 -3.13 -22.38
N LYS A 247 -20.85 -4.02 -21.52
CA LYS A 247 -20.52 -4.02 -20.09
C LYS A 247 -19.07 -4.41 -19.85
N LEU A 248 -18.59 -5.47 -20.55
CA LEU A 248 -17.19 -5.87 -20.53
C LEU A 248 -16.27 -4.73 -20.96
N GLU A 249 -16.55 -4.11 -22.11
CA GLU A 249 -15.76 -2.99 -22.66
C GLU A 249 -15.71 -1.82 -21.67
N SER A 250 -16.84 -1.47 -21.06
CA SER A 250 -16.94 -0.42 -20.03
C SER A 250 -16.08 -0.73 -18.80
N ILE A 251 -15.97 -1.99 -18.39
CA ILE A 251 -15.15 -2.41 -17.25
C ILE A 251 -13.67 -2.35 -17.64
N ILE A 252 -13.28 -3.01 -18.74
CA ILE A 252 -11.86 -3.15 -19.15
C ILE A 252 -11.22 -1.77 -19.40
N ASN A 253 -11.94 -0.84 -20.02
CA ASN A 253 -11.45 0.51 -20.29
C ASN A 253 -11.11 1.31 -19.00
N LYS A 254 -11.75 1.01 -17.87
CA LYS A 254 -11.42 1.66 -16.58
C LYS A 254 -10.07 1.24 -16.03
N TYR A 255 -9.52 0.12 -16.50
CA TYR A 255 -8.26 -0.45 -16.01
C TYR A 255 -7.11 -0.27 -17.01
N ASP A 256 -7.26 0.59 -18.00
CA ASP A 256 -6.28 0.85 -19.05
C ASP A 256 -5.83 -0.44 -19.79
N LYS A 257 -6.75 -1.44 -19.89
CA LYS A 257 -6.55 -2.71 -20.59
C LYS A 257 -7.35 -2.73 -21.89
N LYS A 258 -6.94 -3.60 -22.82
CA LYS A 258 -7.66 -3.83 -24.08
C LYS A 258 -8.38 -5.17 -24.01
N ILE A 259 -9.53 -5.26 -24.65
CA ILE A 259 -10.33 -6.50 -24.75
C ILE A 259 -9.52 -7.63 -25.38
N THR A 260 -8.67 -7.30 -26.35
CA THR A 260 -7.78 -8.24 -27.05
C THR A 260 -6.77 -8.90 -26.10
N ASP A 261 -6.42 -8.27 -24.98
CA ASP A 261 -5.51 -8.84 -23.97
C ASP A 261 -6.11 -10.10 -23.31
N PHE A 262 -7.43 -10.29 -23.45
CA PHE A 262 -8.17 -11.44 -22.90
C PHE A 262 -8.61 -12.44 -23.97
N ASN A 263 -8.06 -12.35 -25.19
CA ASN A 263 -8.44 -13.17 -26.34
C ASN A 263 -9.93 -13.08 -26.67
N ILE A 264 -10.51 -11.89 -26.57
CA ILE A 264 -11.90 -11.61 -26.91
C ILE A 264 -11.92 -10.62 -28.08
N ASN A 265 -12.67 -10.95 -29.11
CA ASN A 265 -12.88 -10.10 -30.26
C ASN A 265 -14.24 -9.39 -30.15
N LYS A 266 -14.34 -8.20 -30.73
CA LYS A 266 -15.61 -7.49 -30.83
C LYS A 266 -16.62 -8.32 -31.62
N PRO A 267 -17.80 -8.62 -31.06
CA PRO A 267 -18.81 -9.38 -31.79
C PRO A 267 -19.25 -8.63 -33.04
N GLN A 268 -19.30 -9.33 -34.16
CA GLN A 268 -19.91 -8.80 -35.38
C GLN A 268 -21.43 -8.80 -35.19
N ILE A 269 -22.01 -7.64 -35.03
CA ILE A 269 -23.45 -7.48 -34.98
C ILE A 269 -23.93 -7.63 -36.43
N LYS A 270 -24.55 -8.78 -36.75
CA LYS A 270 -25.30 -8.89 -37.98
C LYS A 270 -26.56 -8.03 -37.80
N PRO A 271 -26.84 -7.10 -38.72
CA PRO A 271 -28.09 -6.35 -38.64
C PRO A 271 -29.24 -7.36 -38.68
N ILE A 272 -30.07 -7.35 -37.66
CA ILE A 272 -31.30 -8.12 -37.64
C ILE A 272 -32.26 -7.31 -38.50
N SER A 273 -32.62 -7.78 -39.69
CA SER A 273 -33.74 -7.26 -40.44
C SER A 273 -35.02 -7.72 -39.74
N ILE A 274 -35.67 -6.83 -39.04
CA ILE A 274 -36.99 -7.11 -38.48
C ILE A 274 -37.99 -6.92 -39.63
N ASP A 275 -38.59 -8.02 -40.02
CA ASP A 275 -39.69 -7.98 -40.96
C ASP A 275 -40.96 -7.53 -40.23
N PHE A 276 -41.34 -6.29 -40.42
CA PHE A 276 -42.54 -5.70 -39.79
C PHE A 276 -43.80 -6.10 -40.49
N SER A 277 -43.76 -6.80 -41.63
CA SER A 277 -44.95 -7.23 -42.39
C SER A 277 -45.86 -8.19 -41.61
N SER A 278 -45.27 -8.88 -40.62
CA SER A 278 -46.05 -9.79 -39.74
C SER A 278 -46.80 -9.10 -38.60
N PHE A 279 -46.59 -7.80 -38.40
CA PHE A 279 -47.24 -7.06 -37.28
C PHE A 279 -48.57 -6.43 -37.65
N GLY A 280 -49.13 -6.77 -38.82
CA GLY A 280 -50.52 -6.46 -39.14
C GLY A 280 -50.94 -5.01 -38.83
N ILE A 281 -50.16 -4.02 -39.27
CA ILE A 281 -50.64 -2.66 -39.34
C ILE A 281 -51.58 -2.67 -40.55
N GLY A 282 -52.89 -2.90 -40.29
CA GLY A 282 -53.92 -2.81 -41.30
C GLY A 282 -53.95 -1.39 -41.81
N ASP A 283 -53.88 -1.27 -43.14
CA ASP A 283 -54.37 -0.06 -43.82
C ASP A 283 -55.91 0.05 -43.51
N ASP A 284 -56.22 0.94 -42.56
CA ASP A 284 -57.63 1.40 -42.47
C ASP A 284 -57.85 2.26 -43.70
N ASP A 285 -58.35 1.60 -44.72
CA ASP A 285 -58.94 2.29 -45.85
C ASP A 285 -60.08 3.20 -45.38
N ASP A 286 -59.84 4.48 -45.39
CA ASP A 286 -60.87 5.51 -45.35
C ASP A 286 -61.81 5.29 -46.55
N HIS A 287 -63.01 4.82 -46.33
CA HIS A 287 -64.12 4.99 -47.23
C HIS A 287 -65.02 6.11 -46.70
N ASP A 288 -64.85 7.27 -47.36
CA ASP A 288 -65.89 8.28 -47.45
C ASP A 288 -67.22 7.69 -47.95
N GLU A 289 -68.29 7.94 -47.16
CA GLU A 289 -69.61 8.39 -47.67
C GLU A 289 -70.35 9.14 -46.54
#